data_24e7874be3778950d5e2c69b1ad832e7
#
_entry.id   24e7874be3778950d5e2c69b1ad832e7
#
_cell.length_a   1.000
_cell.length_b   1.000
_cell.length_c   1.000
_cell.angle_alpha   90.00
_cell.angle_beta   90.00
_cell.angle_gamma   90.00
#
_symmetry.space_group_name_H-M   'P 1'
#
loop_
_entity.id
_entity.type
_entity.pdbx_description
1 polymer ?
#
loop_
_entity_poly.entity_id
_entity_poly.type
_entity_poly.pdbx_seq_one_letter_code
_entity_poly.pdbx_strand_id
1 'polypeptide(L)'
;MPETLLQPRSLEGSTQDYVQGVGQHFETDPRSSPHRVLLDAASAPMLPSARATLMAALDAGWADPQRLYAEGRRARALLDQARELIAEGLGVRPPEVSFLPGGPAALRAGLEGLLYAGRRRGVRMVATAVEHSAILTTGRYHAAQGVQASLLDEVGVDRVGRVDLSAFGVAISVPGTVLAAVQSANGEVGTRQPLEQAHGLCQSLGIPLLVDAMASLGRDPAPTAFDVMAGDARSWGGPAGLGVLVVPERTRWRRSGPASEVEHGRTDMEPMVAIALAAAEAWRQTQATRVDEAARSAAIIGRLRAAVADLPDVEVVGDPDERLPHVLTFSLLYVDGEALVTELDRRGFAVGSGSACTSSTLEPSHVLAAMGVLTHGNVRITLPLNAIAPTLEADVDRFIAELPDAVAAVRAQLGASDL
;
A
#
# COMPACT_ATOMS: atom_id res chain seq x y z
N MET A 1 14.02 -24.93 -47.20
CA MET A 1 13.01 -24.52 -46.25
C MET A 1 13.02 -23.00 -46.17
N PRO A 2 12.01 -22.27 -46.68
CA PRO A 2 12.07 -20.80 -46.74
C PRO A 2 11.68 -20.18 -45.42
N GLU A 3 12.48 -19.22 -44.94
CA GLU A 3 12.21 -18.29 -43.86
C GLU A 3 10.99 -17.41 -44.19
N THR A 4 9.95 -17.54 -43.40
CA THR A 4 8.79 -16.65 -43.50
C THR A 4 9.09 -15.42 -42.61
N LEU A 5 9.63 -14.38 -43.24
CA LEU A 5 9.73 -13.04 -42.65
C LEU A 5 8.31 -12.51 -42.35
N LEU A 6 8.01 -12.36 -41.05
CA LEU A 6 6.85 -11.61 -40.58
C LEU A 6 7.01 -10.14 -41.00
N GLN A 7 6.22 -9.71 -41.99
CA GLN A 7 6.12 -8.30 -42.35
C GLN A 7 5.45 -7.53 -41.18
N PRO A 8 5.97 -6.36 -40.81
CA PRO A 8 5.32 -5.52 -39.82
C PRO A 8 3.97 -5.04 -40.38
N ARG A 9 2.89 -5.25 -39.62
CA ARG A 9 1.58 -4.66 -39.93
C ARG A 9 1.73 -3.14 -39.90
N SER A 10 1.37 -2.47 -41.00
CA SER A 10 1.28 -1.01 -41.07
C SER A 10 0.28 -0.51 -40.03
N LEU A 11 0.75 0.33 -39.11
CA LEU A 11 -0.09 1.11 -38.19
C LEU A 11 -0.67 2.31 -38.98
N GLU A 12 -1.59 2.04 -39.91
CA GLU A 12 -2.38 3.06 -40.59
C GLU A 12 -3.68 3.29 -39.83
N GLY A 13 -3.59 3.97 -38.70
CA GLY A 13 -4.70 4.59 -37.98
C GLY A 13 -4.21 5.92 -37.41
N SER A 14 -4.99 6.98 -37.52
CA SER A 14 -4.60 8.26 -36.94
C SER A 14 -4.51 8.12 -35.42
N THR A 15 -3.65 8.90 -34.77
CA THR A 15 -3.57 8.97 -33.31
C THR A 15 -4.94 9.26 -32.67
N GLN A 16 -5.81 9.95 -33.42
CA GLN A 16 -7.19 10.22 -33.04
C GLN A 16 -8.04 8.93 -32.98
N ASP A 17 -7.87 8.00 -33.94
CA ASP A 17 -8.60 6.72 -33.96
C ASP A 17 -8.14 5.80 -32.82
N TYR A 18 -6.86 5.82 -32.49
CA TYR A 18 -6.33 5.08 -31.33
C TYR A 18 -6.89 5.61 -30.01
N VAL A 19 -6.87 6.94 -29.81
CA VAL A 19 -7.40 7.58 -28.58
C VAL A 19 -8.92 7.41 -28.47
N GLN A 20 -9.67 7.48 -29.60
CA GLN A 20 -11.10 7.18 -29.63
C GLN A 20 -11.39 5.71 -29.38
N GLY A 21 -10.58 4.79 -29.91
CA GLY A 21 -10.69 3.35 -29.68
C GLY A 21 -10.47 2.99 -28.21
N VAL A 22 -9.47 3.59 -27.57
CA VAL A 22 -9.23 3.42 -26.12
C VAL A 22 -10.42 3.96 -25.31
N GLY A 23 -10.99 5.11 -25.68
CA GLY A 23 -12.18 5.66 -25.02
C GLY A 23 -13.40 4.74 -25.16
N GLN A 24 -13.67 4.21 -26.34
CA GLN A 24 -14.83 3.33 -26.60
C GLN A 24 -14.75 1.97 -25.89
N HIS A 25 -13.57 1.44 -25.64
CA HIS A 25 -13.41 0.20 -24.88
C HIS A 25 -13.66 0.37 -23.36
N PHE A 26 -13.69 1.60 -22.86
CA PHE A 26 -13.96 1.92 -21.46
C PHE A 26 -15.34 2.59 -21.24
N GLU A 27 -16.07 2.93 -22.31
CA GLU A 27 -17.48 3.32 -22.22
C GLU A 27 -18.36 2.07 -22.11
N THR A 28 -18.43 1.50 -20.90
CA THR A 28 -19.57 0.66 -20.55
C THR A 28 -20.81 1.55 -20.55
N ASP A 29 -21.88 1.16 -21.28
CA ASP A 29 -23.16 1.87 -21.30
C ASP A 29 -23.61 2.12 -19.84
N PRO A 30 -23.63 3.38 -19.35
CA PRO A 30 -23.97 3.68 -17.97
C PRO A 30 -25.42 3.29 -17.61
N ARG A 31 -26.23 2.87 -18.59
CA ARG A 31 -27.62 2.44 -18.42
C ARG A 31 -27.77 0.92 -18.28
N SER A 32 -26.73 0.13 -18.52
CA SER A 32 -26.78 -1.33 -18.50
C SER A 32 -25.92 -1.97 -17.38
N SER A 33 -25.06 -1.21 -16.70
CA SER A 33 -24.29 -1.73 -15.57
C SER A 33 -25.03 -1.53 -14.25
N PRO A 34 -25.19 -2.55 -13.41
CA PRO A 34 -25.67 -2.34 -12.05
C PRO A 34 -24.75 -1.32 -11.36
N HIS A 35 -25.33 -0.46 -10.51
CA HIS A 35 -24.57 0.51 -9.73
C HIS A 35 -23.41 -0.19 -9.01
N ARG A 36 -22.18 0.12 -9.41
CA ARG A 36 -20.98 -0.55 -8.93
C ARG A 36 -20.46 0.09 -7.66
N VAL A 37 -20.30 -0.69 -6.61
CA VAL A 37 -19.79 -0.27 -5.30
C VAL A 37 -18.33 -0.64 -5.18
N LEU A 38 -17.48 0.35 -4.93
CA LEU A 38 -16.05 0.14 -4.71
C LEU A 38 -15.77 -0.04 -3.21
N LEU A 39 -15.37 -1.25 -2.82
CA LEU A 39 -14.97 -1.63 -1.47
C LEU A 39 -13.51 -2.14 -1.42
N ASP A 40 -12.74 -1.88 -2.48
CA ASP A 40 -11.28 -2.11 -2.52
C ASP A 40 -10.54 -0.82 -2.86
N ALA A 41 -10.34 0.02 -1.84
CA ALA A 41 -9.65 1.29 -1.97
C ALA A 41 -8.16 1.19 -2.32
N ALA A 42 -7.56 -0.01 -2.24
CA ALA A 42 -6.19 -0.24 -2.71
C ALA A 42 -6.06 -0.01 -4.23
N SER A 43 -7.18 -0.17 -4.96
CA SER A 43 -7.30 0.07 -6.41
C SER A 43 -8.24 1.23 -6.75
N ALA A 44 -8.53 2.12 -5.79
CA ALA A 44 -9.42 3.25 -6.00
C ALA A 44 -8.84 4.28 -6.99
N PRO A 45 -9.71 4.99 -7.74
CA PRO A 45 -9.27 6.12 -8.51
C PRO A 45 -8.70 7.22 -7.60
N MET A 46 -7.83 8.07 -8.16
CA MET A 46 -7.32 9.22 -7.42
C MET A 46 -8.44 10.23 -7.12
N LEU A 47 -8.22 11.06 -6.12
CA LEU A 47 -9.12 12.17 -5.78
C LEU A 47 -9.38 13.07 -7.01
N PRO A 48 -10.60 13.60 -7.18
CA PRO A 48 -10.92 14.50 -8.30
C PRO A 48 -10.00 15.73 -8.40
N SER A 49 -9.62 16.33 -7.26
CA SER A 49 -8.67 17.44 -7.20
C SER A 49 -7.27 17.04 -7.66
N ALA A 50 -6.80 15.86 -7.24
CA ALA A 50 -5.52 15.32 -7.68
C ALA A 50 -5.50 15.04 -9.19
N ARG A 51 -6.60 14.50 -9.73
CA ARG A 51 -6.75 14.30 -11.16
C ARG A 51 -6.72 15.62 -11.95
N ALA A 52 -7.44 16.63 -11.47
CA ALA A 52 -7.43 17.96 -12.10
C ALA A 52 -6.02 18.58 -12.06
N THR A 53 -5.33 18.47 -10.93
CA THR A 53 -3.94 18.93 -10.79
C THR A 53 -2.99 18.18 -11.72
N LEU A 54 -3.12 16.86 -11.85
CA LEU A 54 -2.33 16.04 -12.78
C LEU A 54 -2.47 16.55 -14.22
N MET A 55 -3.70 16.75 -14.68
CA MET A 55 -3.97 17.21 -16.06
C MET A 55 -3.38 18.61 -16.32
N ALA A 56 -3.59 19.54 -15.39
CA ALA A 56 -3.00 20.88 -15.49
C ALA A 56 -1.46 20.89 -15.43
N ALA A 57 -0.90 20.00 -14.64
CA ALA A 57 0.55 19.91 -14.47
C ALA A 57 1.27 19.24 -15.65
N LEU A 58 0.61 18.39 -16.41
CA LEU A 58 1.17 17.84 -17.66
C LEU A 58 1.50 18.95 -18.65
N ASP A 59 0.70 20.00 -18.71
CA ASP A 59 0.94 21.14 -19.58
C ASP A 59 2.02 22.10 -19.04
N ALA A 60 2.16 22.22 -17.72
CA ALA A 60 3.01 23.23 -17.08
C ALA A 60 4.36 22.69 -16.58
N GLY A 61 4.46 21.41 -16.24
CA GLY A 61 5.60 20.77 -15.61
C GLY A 61 6.32 19.73 -16.46
N TRP A 62 6.23 19.85 -17.80
CA TRP A 62 6.79 18.88 -18.74
C TRP A 62 8.32 18.88 -18.83
N ALA A 63 8.96 20.01 -18.45
CA ALA A 63 10.40 20.17 -18.58
C ALA A 63 11.17 19.38 -17.50
N ASP A 64 12.40 19.00 -17.85
CA ASP A 64 13.35 18.41 -16.92
C ASP A 64 13.73 19.41 -15.82
N PRO A 65 13.50 19.10 -14.52
CA PRO A 65 13.81 19.99 -13.41
C PRO A 65 15.31 20.32 -13.23
N GLN A 66 16.21 19.58 -13.88
CA GLN A 66 17.64 19.79 -13.81
C GLN A 66 18.11 20.86 -14.81
N ARG A 67 17.25 21.30 -15.75
CA ARG A 67 17.61 22.28 -16.78
C ARG A 67 17.62 23.71 -16.24
N LEU A 68 18.58 24.51 -16.76
CA LEU A 68 18.77 25.89 -16.31
C LEU A 68 17.90 26.92 -17.05
N TYR A 69 17.19 26.54 -18.12
CA TYR A 69 16.26 27.44 -18.82
C TYR A 69 14.94 27.60 -18.03
N ALA A 70 14.12 28.57 -18.44
CA ALA A 70 12.96 29.02 -17.66
C ALA A 70 11.97 27.91 -17.31
N GLU A 71 11.66 27.00 -18.25
CA GLU A 71 10.75 25.89 -18.08
C GLU A 71 11.31 24.84 -17.10
N GLY A 72 12.61 24.55 -17.16
CA GLY A 72 13.29 23.66 -16.22
C GLY A 72 13.27 24.21 -14.80
N ARG A 73 13.59 25.53 -14.63
CA ARG A 73 13.49 26.17 -13.31
C ARG A 73 12.06 26.16 -12.76
N ARG A 74 11.04 26.33 -13.63
CA ARG A 74 9.64 26.23 -13.23
C ARG A 74 9.29 24.81 -12.78
N ALA A 75 9.67 23.79 -13.55
CA ALA A 75 9.47 22.40 -13.20
C ALA A 75 10.12 22.05 -11.85
N ARG A 76 11.34 22.56 -11.61
CA ARG A 76 12.04 22.42 -10.32
C ARG A 76 11.26 23.05 -9.17
N ALA A 77 10.80 24.28 -9.33
CA ALA A 77 10.03 24.97 -8.30
C ALA A 77 8.72 24.24 -7.97
N LEU A 78 8.04 23.69 -8.99
CA LEU A 78 6.83 22.88 -8.79
C LEU A 78 7.10 21.56 -8.05
N LEU A 79 8.20 20.90 -8.37
CA LEU A 79 8.62 19.66 -7.69
C LEU A 79 8.99 19.95 -6.22
N ASP A 80 9.72 21.04 -5.97
CA ASP A 80 10.10 21.44 -4.62
C ASP A 80 8.87 21.83 -3.79
N GLN A 81 7.89 22.53 -4.37
CA GLN A 81 6.61 22.83 -3.72
C GLN A 81 5.82 21.55 -3.34
N ALA A 82 5.76 20.57 -4.24
CA ALA A 82 5.12 19.30 -3.94
C ALA A 82 5.81 18.58 -2.76
N ARG A 83 7.13 18.63 -2.71
CA ARG A 83 7.94 18.06 -1.63
C ARG A 83 7.71 18.77 -0.31
N GLU A 84 7.68 20.10 -0.32
CA GLU A 84 7.42 20.93 0.87
C GLU A 84 6.07 20.61 1.49
N LEU A 85 5.00 20.53 0.69
CA LEU A 85 3.65 20.18 1.18
C LEU A 85 3.59 18.79 1.86
N ILE A 86 4.24 17.81 1.26
CA ILE A 86 4.28 16.46 1.84
C ILE A 86 5.15 16.44 3.10
N ALA A 87 6.30 17.10 3.08
CA ALA A 87 7.20 17.17 4.23
C ALA A 87 6.56 17.87 5.43
N GLU A 88 5.85 18.98 5.20
CA GLU A 88 5.11 19.72 6.22
C GLU A 88 4.09 18.80 6.92
N GLY A 89 3.27 18.09 6.15
CA GLY A 89 2.26 17.19 6.72
C GLY A 89 2.83 15.94 7.39
N LEU A 90 4.07 15.57 7.08
CA LEU A 90 4.81 14.48 7.76
C LEU A 90 5.62 14.99 8.97
N GLY A 91 5.70 16.30 9.20
CA GLY A 91 6.50 16.90 10.26
C GLY A 91 8.02 16.74 10.09
N VAL A 92 8.50 16.67 8.84
CA VAL A 92 9.91 16.50 8.48
C VAL A 92 10.38 17.61 7.58
N ARG A 93 11.69 17.70 7.31
CA ARG A 93 12.24 18.73 6.42
C ARG A 93 12.17 18.27 4.95
N PRO A 94 11.96 19.18 3.99
CA PRO A 94 11.89 18.83 2.57
C PRO A 94 13.08 17.98 2.05
N PRO A 95 14.35 18.23 2.42
CA PRO A 95 15.47 17.40 1.98
C PRO A 95 15.47 15.97 2.55
N GLU A 96 14.66 15.70 3.58
CA GLU A 96 14.49 14.36 4.16
C GLU A 96 13.52 13.51 3.34
N VAL A 97 12.68 14.13 2.49
CA VAL A 97 11.70 13.49 1.62
C VAL A 97 12.26 13.23 0.24
N SER A 98 12.11 12.04 -0.28
CA SER A 98 12.41 11.67 -1.68
C SER A 98 11.25 10.95 -2.32
N PHE A 99 11.03 11.22 -3.61
CA PHE A 99 10.02 10.57 -4.44
C PHE A 99 10.63 9.39 -5.18
N LEU A 100 9.96 8.24 -5.13
CA LEU A 100 10.36 7.00 -5.77
C LEU A 100 9.18 6.44 -6.61
N PRO A 101 9.41 5.49 -7.52
CA PRO A 101 8.35 4.92 -8.36
C PRO A 101 7.45 3.94 -7.58
N GLY A 102 6.71 4.47 -6.59
CA GLY A 102 5.76 3.73 -5.75
C GLY A 102 6.33 3.29 -4.40
N GLY A 103 5.42 2.94 -3.49
CA GLY A 103 5.74 2.55 -2.12
C GLY A 103 6.65 1.33 -1.99
N PRO A 104 6.46 0.24 -2.76
CA PRO A 104 7.36 -0.91 -2.73
C PRO A 104 8.81 -0.57 -3.08
N ALA A 105 9.03 0.38 -4.01
CA ALA A 105 10.37 0.86 -4.34
C ALA A 105 10.96 1.70 -3.19
N ALA A 106 10.14 2.50 -2.51
CA ALA A 106 10.55 3.27 -1.35
C ALA A 106 10.94 2.36 -0.17
N LEU A 107 10.15 1.32 0.11
CA LEU A 107 10.46 0.31 1.14
C LEU A 107 11.79 -0.39 0.84
N ARG A 108 11.97 -0.85 -0.41
CA ARG A 108 13.21 -1.49 -0.83
C ARG A 108 14.41 -0.57 -0.66
N ALA A 109 14.31 0.67 -1.13
CA ALA A 109 15.38 1.65 -1.00
C ALA A 109 15.70 1.95 0.47
N GLY A 110 14.67 2.07 1.31
CA GLY A 110 14.82 2.24 2.76
C GLY A 110 15.61 1.09 3.39
N LEU A 111 15.19 -0.14 3.13
CA LEU A 111 15.81 -1.37 3.65
C LEU A 111 17.25 -1.53 3.17
N GLU A 112 17.48 -1.49 1.86
CA GLU A 112 18.81 -1.67 1.26
C GLU A 112 19.79 -0.58 1.70
N GLY A 113 19.31 0.66 1.84
CA GLY A 113 20.13 1.77 2.29
C GLY A 113 20.58 1.65 3.75
N LEU A 114 19.71 1.17 4.63
CA LEU A 114 20.05 0.86 6.02
C LEU A 114 21.01 -0.33 6.11
N LEU A 115 20.72 -1.40 5.40
CA LEU A 115 21.56 -2.60 5.34
C LEU A 115 22.97 -2.25 4.86
N TYR A 116 23.09 -1.50 3.77
CA TYR A 116 24.39 -1.08 3.24
C TYR A 116 25.14 -0.12 4.17
N ALA A 117 24.44 0.79 4.84
CA ALA A 117 25.06 1.67 5.84
C ALA A 117 25.57 0.89 7.06
N GLY A 118 24.84 -0.15 7.46
CA GLY A 118 25.16 -1.02 8.61
C GLY A 118 26.21 -2.11 8.35
N ARG A 119 26.54 -2.43 7.08
CA ARG A 119 27.30 -3.59 6.63
C ARG A 119 28.67 -3.86 7.35
N ARG A 120 29.24 -2.84 7.97
CA ARG A 120 30.49 -3.01 8.77
C ARG A 120 30.22 -3.50 10.20
N ARG A 121 28.98 -3.40 10.68
CA ARG A 121 28.56 -3.86 12.01
C ARG A 121 27.97 -5.27 11.96
N GLY A 122 27.37 -5.61 10.82
CA GLY A 122 26.73 -6.90 10.62
C GLY A 122 25.89 -6.92 9.34
N VAL A 123 25.13 -7.99 9.19
CA VAL A 123 24.28 -8.27 8.02
C VAL A 123 22.89 -8.79 8.40
N ARG A 124 22.58 -8.82 9.72
CA ARG A 124 21.30 -9.32 10.22
C ARG A 124 20.25 -8.21 10.17
N MET A 125 19.05 -8.55 9.75
CA MET A 125 17.88 -7.71 9.81
C MET A 125 16.74 -8.44 10.54
N VAL A 126 15.87 -7.69 11.20
CA VAL A 126 14.70 -8.20 11.89
C VAL A 126 13.47 -7.55 11.27
N ALA A 127 12.43 -8.33 10.98
CA ALA A 127 11.16 -7.83 10.46
C ALA A 127 10.01 -8.58 11.13
N THR A 128 8.80 -7.99 11.16
CA THR A 128 7.65 -8.77 11.59
C THR A 128 7.21 -9.75 10.50
N ALA A 129 6.65 -10.88 10.86
CA ALA A 129 6.20 -11.90 9.91
C ALA A 129 5.02 -11.43 9.02
N VAL A 130 4.42 -10.28 9.36
CA VAL A 130 3.28 -9.67 8.63
C VAL A 130 3.68 -8.45 7.80
N GLU A 131 4.98 -8.22 7.61
CA GLU A 131 5.46 -7.09 6.78
C GLU A 131 5.00 -7.23 5.32
N HIS A 132 5.01 -6.09 4.63
CA HIS A 132 4.78 -6.05 3.19
C HIS A 132 5.77 -6.94 2.43
N SER A 133 5.30 -7.64 1.39
CA SER A 133 6.12 -8.55 0.59
C SER A 133 7.43 -7.92 0.08
N ALA A 134 7.45 -6.61 -0.22
CA ALA A 134 8.66 -5.90 -0.62
C ALA A 134 9.77 -5.94 0.43
N ILE A 135 9.44 -5.95 1.74
CA ILE A 135 10.42 -6.10 2.82
C ILE A 135 10.88 -7.57 2.91
N LEU A 136 9.92 -8.50 3.03
CA LEU A 136 10.23 -9.91 3.24
C LEU A 136 10.99 -10.51 2.04
N THR A 137 10.54 -10.24 0.81
CA THR A 137 11.22 -10.77 -0.40
C THR A 137 12.59 -10.15 -0.59
N THR A 138 12.77 -8.85 -0.32
CA THR A 138 14.09 -8.21 -0.39
C THR A 138 15.02 -8.77 0.67
N GLY A 139 14.53 -8.96 1.91
CA GLY A 139 15.30 -9.57 2.98
C GLY A 139 15.74 -11.00 2.66
N ARG A 140 14.81 -11.83 2.20
CA ARG A 140 15.09 -13.21 1.77
C ARG A 140 16.05 -13.26 0.57
N TYR A 141 15.93 -12.33 -0.38
CA TYR A 141 16.86 -12.22 -1.51
C TYR A 141 18.29 -11.96 -1.01
N HIS A 142 18.50 -10.98 -0.12
CA HIS A 142 19.80 -10.71 0.45
C HIS A 142 20.33 -11.89 1.28
N ALA A 143 19.46 -12.59 2.00
CA ALA A 143 19.81 -13.80 2.75
C ALA A 143 20.32 -14.92 1.83
N ALA A 144 19.83 -15.04 0.60
CA ALA A 144 20.19 -16.08 -0.35
C ALA A 144 21.53 -15.84 -1.11
N GLN A 145 22.11 -14.62 -1.09
CA GLN A 145 23.28 -14.25 -1.92
C GLN A 145 24.65 -14.77 -1.43
N GLY A 146 24.76 -15.48 -0.35
CA GLY A 146 25.76 -16.54 -0.10
C GLY A 146 27.15 -16.21 0.41
N VAL A 147 27.77 -15.03 0.35
CA VAL A 147 29.17 -14.81 0.82
C VAL A 147 29.26 -13.92 2.06
N GLN A 148 28.29 -13.14 2.33
CA GLN A 148 27.89 -12.52 3.59
C GLN A 148 26.38 -12.43 3.58
N ALA A 149 25.73 -13.60 3.58
CA ALA A 149 24.28 -13.68 3.54
C ALA A 149 23.70 -12.86 4.68
N SER A 150 22.98 -11.81 4.34
CA SER A 150 22.12 -11.12 5.31
C SER A 150 21.21 -12.16 5.94
N LEU A 151 21.01 -12.09 7.25
CA LEU A 151 20.06 -12.97 7.93
C LEU A 151 18.79 -12.18 8.16
N LEU A 152 17.66 -12.69 7.69
CA LEU A 152 16.33 -12.15 8.02
C LEU A 152 15.74 -12.99 9.15
N ASP A 153 15.48 -12.34 10.29
CA ASP A 153 14.69 -12.91 11.38
C ASP A 153 13.27 -12.37 11.28
N GLU A 154 12.31 -13.25 11.04
CA GLU A 154 10.90 -12.93 10.98
C GLU A 154 10.28 -13.16 12.36
N VAL A 155 9.88 -12.07 13.05
CA VAL A 155 9.27 -12.12 14.38
C VAL A 155 7.79 -12.38 14.25
N GLY A 156 7.28 -13.36 14.99
CA GLY A 156 5.87 -13.73 15.01
C GLY A 156 4.96 -12.63 15.56
N VAL A 157 3.67 -12.80 15.30
CA VAL A 157 2.58 -11.94 15.75
C VAL A 157 1.54 -12.76 16.52
N ASP A 158 0.68 -12.10 17.27
CA ASP A 158 -0.48 -12.72 17.90
C ASP A 158 -1.64 -12.93 16.89
N ARG A 159 -2.75 -13.50 17.36
CA ARG A 159 -3.93 -13.79 16.53
C ARG A 159 -4.61 -12.53 15.95
N VAL A 160 -4.36 -11.34 16.52
CA VAL A 160 -4.87 -10.09 15.96
C VAL A 160 -3.86 -9.40 15.05
N GLY A 161 -2.68 -10.01 14.84
CA GLY A 161 -1.64 -9.51 13.93
C GLY A 161 -0.69 -8.49 14.55
N ARG A 162 -0.63 -8.38 15.88
CA ARG A 162 0.26 -7.49 16.61
C ARG A 162 1.57 -8.19 16.92
N VAL A 163 2.70 -7.51 16.71
CA VAL A 163 4.05 -8.07 16.98
C VAL A 163 4.24 -8.37 18.46
N ASP A 164 4.85 -9.53 18.74
CA ASP A 164 5.36 -9.86 20.08
C ASP A 164 6.60 -9.00 20.37
N LEU A 165 6.43 -7.95 21.17
CA LEU A 165 7.53 -7.04 21.56
C LEU A 165 8.63 -7.71 22.36
N SER A 166 8.34 -8.78 23.09
CA SER A 166 9.35 -9.53 23.84
C SER A 166 10.25 -10.32 22.88
N ALA A 167 9.63 -11.05 21.96
CA ALA A 167 10.36 -11.77 20.90
C ALA A 167 11.11 -10.78 19.98
N PHE A 168 10.50 -9.63 19.65
CA PHE A 168 11.15 -8.58 18.87
C PHE A 168 12.39 -8.03 19.58
N GLY A 169 12.30 -7.72 20.88
CA GLY A 169 13.42 -7.27 21.70
C GLY A 169 14.57 -8.28 21.74
N VAL A 170 14.26 -9.57 21.84
CA VAL A 170 15.27 -10.64 21.77
C VAL A 170 15.92 -10.69 20.38
N ALA A 171 15.14 -10.66 19.32
CA ALA A 171 15.65 -10.76 17.94
C ALA A 171 16.58 -9.58 17.58
N ILE A 172 16.19 -8.34 17.91
CA ILE A 172 17.04 -7.16 17.64
C ILE A 172 18.32 -7.12 18.48
N SER A 173 18.35 -7.78 19.65
CA SER A 173 19.53 -7.82 20.51
C SER A 173 20.62 -8.77 20.03
N VAL A 174 20.33 -9.61 19.03
CA VAL A 174 21.31 -10.56 18.48
C VAL A 174 22.46 -9.80 17.80
N PRO A 175 23.72 -10.09 18.12
CA PRO A 175 24.89 -9.43 17.56
C PRO A 175 24.88 -9.49 16.02
N GLY A 176 25.22 -8.37 15.39
CA GLY A 176 25.21 -8.24 13.92
C GLY A 176 23.89 -7.76 13.34
N THR A 177 22.86 -7.47 14.15
CA THR A 177 21.63 -6.81 13.72
C THR A 177 21.93 -5.36 13.36
N VAL A 178 21.52 -4.92 12.16
CA VAL A 178 21.84 -3.60 11.61
C VAL A 178 20.60 -2.77 11.27
N LEU A 179 19.43 -3.39 11.20
CA LEU A 179 18.14 -2.73 11.03
C LEU A 179 17.01 -3.60 11.55
N ALA A 180 15.91 -2.96 11.89
CA ALA A 180 14.62 -3.57 12.11
C ALA A 180 13.57 -2.95 11.18
N ALA A 181 12.53 -3.69 10.81
CA ALA A 181 11.39 -3.21 10.02
C ALA A 181 10.08 -3.59 10.71
N VAL A 182 9.21 -2.61 10.90
CA VAL A 182 7.86 -2.77 11.46
C VAL A 182 6.91 -1.87 10.71
N GLN A 183 5.82 -2.40 10.19
CA GLN A 183 4.77 -1.60 9.56
C GLN A 183 4.01 -0.76 10.60
N SER A 184 3.48 0.39 10.21
CA SER A 184 2.64 1.22 11.10
C SER A 184 1.30 0.57 11.38
N ALA A 185 0.72 -0.02 10.35
CA ALA A 185 -0.49 -0.83 10.42
C ALA A 185 -0.52 -1.81 9.24
N ASN A 186 -1.13 -2.96 9.45
CA ASN A 186 -1.24 -3.97 8.41
C ASN A 186 -2.32 -3.59 7.38
N GLY A 187 -1.95 -3.57 6.10
CA GLY A 187 -2.86 -3.20 5.02
C GLY A 187 -3.91 -4.27 4.67
N GLU A 188 -3.74 -5.49 5.18
CA GLU A 188 -4.70 -6.57 4.97
C GLU A 188 -5.73 -6.63 6.10
N VAL A 189 -5.30 -6.67 7.35
CA VAL A 189 -6.20 -6.85 8.50
C VAL A 189 -6.46 -5.57 9.29
N GLY A 190 -5.76 -4.50 8.98
CA GLY A 190 -5.94 -3.18 9.60
C GLY A 190 -5.22 -2.99 10.93
N THR A 191 -4.71 -4.00 11.58
CA THR A 191 -4.10 -3.92 12.92
C THR A 191 -2.94 -2.95 12.96
N ARG A 192 -2.97 -2.00 13.91
CA ARG A 192 -1.86 -1.07 14.19
C ARG A 192 -0.76 -1.77 14.99
N GLN A 193 0.49 -1.46 14.65
CA GLN A 193 1.64 -1.98 15.38
C GLN A 193 2.08 -1.02 16.51
N PRO A 194 2.67 -1.51 17.58
CA PRO A 194 3.14 -0.71 18.70
C PRO A 194 4.47 -0.02 18.39
N LEU A 195 4.45 0.96 17.45
CA LEU A 195 5.67 1.58 16.90
C LEU A 195 6.53 2.29 17.95
N GLU A 196 5.91 3.01 18.89
CA GLU A 196 6.63 3.75 19.93
C GLU A 196 7.49 2.80 20.78
N GLN A 197 6.93 1.65 21.16
CA GLN A 197 7.61 0.64 21.95
C GLN A 197 8.71 -0.05 21.12
N ALA A 198 8.41 -0.43 19.88
CA ALA A 198 9.37 -1.06 18.99
C ALA A 198 10.55 -0.13 18.69
N HIS A 199 10.28 1.16 18.42
CA HIS A 199 11.32 2.16 18.20
C HIS A 199 12.16 2.40 19.45
N GLY A 200 11.55 2.48 20.64
CA GLY A 200 12.26 2.61 21.92
C GLY A 200 13.24 1.45 22.16
N LEU A 201 12.83 0.22 21.87
CA LEU A 201 13.71 -0.96 21.92
C LEU A 201 14.87 -0.82 20.93
N CYS A 202 14.59 -0.44 19.68
CA CYS A 202 15.60 -0.24 18.65
C CYS A 202 16.61 0.85 19.03
N GLN A 203 16.13 2.00 19.52
CA GLN A 203 16.97 3.11 19.97
C GLN A 203 17.92 2.73 21.09
N SER A 204 17.47 1.93 22.06
CA SER A 204 18.30 1.48 23.18
C SER A 204 19.52 0.68 22.72
N LEU A 205 19.46 0.07 21.53
CA LEU A 205 20.52 -0.75 20.94
C LEU A 205 21.24 -0.05 19.77
N GLY A 206 20.83 1.17 19.41
CA GLY A 206 21.36 1.92 18.26
C GLY A 206 21.06 1.25 16.91
N ILE A 207 19.93 0.56 16.82
CA ILE A 207 19.45 -0.10 15.61
C ILE A 207 18.38 0.79 14.95
N PRO A 208 18.53 1.19 13.69
CA PRO A 208 17.51 1.99 13.00
C PRO A 208 16.25 1.17 12.71
N LEU A 209 15.08 1.80 12.87
CA LEU A 209 13.77 1.27 12.54
C LEU A 209 13.29 1.80 11.19
N LEU A 210 13.05 0.89 10.23
CA LEU A 210 12.30 1.16 9.00
C LEU A 210 10.82 0.96 9.27
N VAL A 211 10.01 1.99 8.98
CA VAL A 211 8.56 1.93 9.12
C VAL A 211 7.89 1.88 7.76
N ASP A 212 7.12 0.82 7.49
CA ASP A 212 6.18 0.79 6.40
C ASP A 212 4.89 1.52 6.82
N ALA A 213 4.61 2.64 6.18
CA ALA A 213 3.42 3.45 6.40
C ALA A 213 2.48 3.47 5.17
N MET A 214 2.62 2.51 4.23
CA MET A 214 1.83 2.50 3.00
C MET A 214 0.32 2.33 3.23
N ALA A 215 -0.09 1.65 4.30
CA ALA A 215 -1.51 1.47 4.60
C ALA A 215 -2.09 2.62 5.43
N SER A 216 -1.27 3.37 6.16
CA SER A 216 -1.73 4.34 7.16
C SER A 216 -1.64 5.80 6.74
N LEU A 217 -0.65 6.19 5.92
CA LEU A 217 -0.47 7.59 5.53
C LEU A 217 -1.72 8.15 4.85
N GLY A 218 -2.17 9.31 5.35
CA GLY A 218 -3.39 9.97 4.89
C GLY A 218 -4.69 9.40 5.48
N ARG A 219 -4.65 8.22 6.09
CA ARG A 219 -5.82 7.56 6.72
C ARG A 219 -5.76 7.60 8.23
N ASP A 220 -4.55 7.69 8.77
CA ASP A 220 -4.22 7.70 10.18
C ASP A 220 -3.21 8.82 10.47
N PRO A 221 -2.96 9.23 11.71
CA PRO A 221 -1.83 10.11 12.02
C PRO A 221 -0.52 9.56 11.47
N ALA A 222 0.32 10.44 10.92
CA ALA A 222 1.62 10.03 10.43
C ALA A 222 2.48 9.51 11.59
N PRO A 223 3.20 8.38 11.42
CA PRO A 223 4.12 7.87 12.43
C PRO A 223 5.20 8.91 12.79
N THR A 224 5.52 9.02 14.10
CA THR A 224 6.61 9.86 14.61
C THR A 224 7.81 9.03 15.08
N ALA A 225 7.57 7.75 15.36
CA ALA A 225 8.55 6.79 15.84
C ALA A 225 9.17 6.00 14.67
N PHE A 226 10.19 6.56 14.02
CA PHE A 226 10.92 5.92 12.92
C PHE A 226 12.33 6.52 12.74
N ASP A 227 13.21 5.78 12.08
CA ASP A 227 14.48 6.28 11.54
C ASP A 227 14.46 6.38 10.02
N VAL A 228 13.70 5.51 9.35
CA VAL A 228 13.34 5.60 7.92
C VAL A 228 11.87 5.25 7.80
N MET A 229 11.12 5.97 6.95
CA MET A 229 9.72 5.68 6.70
C MET A 229 9.44 5.67 5.20
N ALA A 230 8.55 4.78 4.76
CA ALA A 230 8.09 4.72 3.38
C ALA A 230 6.57 4.75 3.29
N GLY A 231 6.05 5.40 2.24
CA GLY A 231 4.63 5.49 1.93
C GLY A 231 4.34 5.42 0.44
N ASP A 232 3.06 5.31 0.08
CA ASP A 232 2.58 5.27 -1.30
C ASP A 232 1.43 6.27 -1.48
N ALA A 233 1.48 7.08 -2.55
CA ALA A 233 0.50 8.13 -2.78
C ALA A 233 -0.94 7.62 -2.89
N ARG A 234 -1.15 6.38 -3.31
CA ARG A 234 -2.49 5.78 -3.41
C ARG A 234 -3.21 5.72 -2.07
N SER A 235 -2.49 5.58 -0.95
CA SER A 235 -3.12 5.48 0.38
C SER A 235 -3.87 6.76 0.77
N TRP A 236 -3.47 7.90 0.25
CA TRP A 236 -4.13 9.19 0.48
C TRP A 236 -4.86 9.74 -0.76
N GLY A 237 -5.23 8.86 -1.70
CA GLY A 237 -6.00 9.24 -2.89
C GLY A 237 -5.18 9.95 -3.97
N GLY A 238 -3.87 9.84 -3.94
CA GLY A 238 -2.97 10.31 -4.97
C GLY A 238 -2.84 9.32 -6.13
N PRO A 239 -2.06 9.68 -7.17
CA PRO A 239 -1.81 8.83 -8.32
C PRO A 239 -0.92 7.63 -7.96
N ALA A 240 -1.09 6.52 -8.70
CA ALA A 240 -0.13 5.45 -8.72
C ALA A 240 1.22 5.93 -9.29
N GLY A 241 2.31 5.25 -8.91
CA GLY A 241 3.64 5.55 -9.44
C GLY A 241 4.44 6.57 -8.62
N LEU A 242 3.93 7.01 -7.46
CA LEU A 242 4.69 7.81 -6.51
C LEU A 242 4.72 7.17 -5.12
N GLY A 243 5.92 6.78 -4.70
CA GLY A 243 6.26 6.45 -3.33
C GLY A 243 7.01 7.60 -2.65
N VAL A 244 6.90 7.68 -1.36
CA VAL A 244 7.63 8.62 -0.51
C VAL A 244 8.59 7.85 0.38
N LEU A 245 9.87 8.22 0.34
CA LEU A 245 10.89 7.75 1.27
C LEU A 245 11.33 8.92 2.15
N VAL A 246 11.17 8.76 3.45
CA VAL A 246 11.61 9.73 4.45
C VAL A 246 12.87 9.19 5.14
N VAL A 247 13.96 9.96 5.04
CA VAL A 247 15.23 9.65 5.70
C VAL A 247 15.68 10.89 6.47
N PRO A 248 15.40 10.98 7.77
CA PRO A 248 15.85 12.06 8.61
C PRO A 248 17.38 12.24 8.56
N GLU A 249 17.87 13.48 8.65
CA GLU A 249 19.31 13.78 8.55
C GLU A 249 20.14 13.06 9.63
N ARG A 250 19.53 12.83 10.79
CA ARG A 250 20.16 12.06 11.88
C ARG A 250 20.40 10.60 11.55
N THR A 251 19.68 10.04 10.52
CA THR A 251 19.72 8.62 10.18
C THR A 251 20.87 8.30 9.24
N ARG A 252 21.69 7.34 9.64
CA ARG A 252 22.76 6.83 8.80
C ARG A 252 22.18 5.90 7.73
N TRP A 253 21.90 6.46 6.59
CA TRP A 253 21.42 5.76 5.39
C TRP A 253 22.43 5.96 4.25
N ARG A 254 22.62 4.96 3.40
CA ARG A 254 23.50 5.08 2.24
C ARG A 254 23.03 4.15 1.13
N ARG A 255 22.87 4.68 -0.07
CA ARG A 255 22.52 3.90 -1.24
C ARG A 255 23.55 2.80 -1.53
N SER A 256 23.07 1.60 -1.93
CA SER A 256 23.89 0.43 -2.23
C SER A 256 24.44 0.40 -3.65
N GLY A 257 23.94 1.27 -4.55
CA GLY A 257 24.35 1.34 -5.96
C GLY A 257 25.31 2.47 -6.28
N PRO A 258 25.54 2.78 -7.58
CA PRO A 258 26.29 3.92 -8.05
C PRO A 258 25.75 5.24 -7.47
N ALA A 259 26.59 6.25 -7.40
CA ALA A 259 26.17 7.59 -6.98
C ALA A 259 25.10 8.14 -7.93
N SER A 260 24.10 8.81 -7.37
CA SER A 260 23.05 9.53 -8.10
C SER A 260 22.92 10.94 -7.51
N GLU A 261 22.53 11.90 -8.34
CA GLU A 261 22.18 13.26 -7.91
C GLU A 261 20.65 13.44 -7.77
N VAL A 262 19.89 12.44 -8.26
CA VAL A 262 18.43 12.47 -8.26
C VAL A 262 17.90 12.19 -6.86
N GLU A 263 16.89 12.95 -6.45
CA GLU A 263 16.17 12.74 -5.19
C GLU A 263 17.11 12.60 -3.97
N HIS A 264 18.03 13.52 -3.83
CA HIS A 264 19.05 13.54 -2.76
C HIS A 264 19.94 12.28 -2.75
N GLY A 265 20.20 11.71 -3.92
CA GLY A 265 21.02 10.50 -4.07
C GLY A 265 20.33 9.20 -3.68
N ARG A 266 18.99 9.20 -3.52
CA ARG A 266 18.24 8.04 -3.01
C ARG A 266 17.66 7.15 -4.09
N THR A 267 17.56 7.64 -5.33
CA THR A 267 17.09 6.88 -6.49
C THR A 267 17.81 7.33 -7.77
N ASP A 268 17.71 6.56 -8.85
CA ASP A 268 18.11 6.94 -10.21
C ASP A 268 16.95 7.47 -11.04
N MET A 269 15.73 7.32 -10.54
CA MET A 269 14.51 7.68 -11.26
C MET A 269 14.09 9.10 -10.92
N GLU A 270 14.04 9.95 -11.94
CA GLU A 270 13.46 11.29 -11.78
C GLU A 270 11.93 11.18 -11.61
N PRO A 271 11.36 11.86 -10.61
CA PRO A 271 9.91 11.87 -10.44
C PRO A 271 9.27 12.74 -11.54
N MET A 272 8.16 12.27 -12.10
CA MET A 272 7.33 13.11 -12.94
C MET A 272 6.73 14.25 -12.10
N VAL A 273 7.03 15.50 -12.47
CA VAL A 273 6.54 16.69 -11.74
C VAL A 273 5.01 16.68 -11.62
N ALA A 274 4.30 16.30 -12.68
CA ALA A 274 2.86 16.24 -12.69
C ALA A 274 2.29 15.22 -11.68
N ILE A 275 2.93 14.05 -11.55
CA ILE A 275 2.56 13.03 -10.57
C ILE A 275 2.85 13.52 -9.14
N ALA A 276 3.99 14.16 -8.91
CA ALA A 276 4.36 14.70 -7.61
C ALA A 276 3.37 15.79 -7.14
N LEU A 277 2.98 16.72 -8.03
CA LEU A 277 1.98 17.74 -7.73
C LEU A 277 0.60 17.16 -7.43
N ALA A 278 0.14 16.19 -8.21
CA ALA A 278 -1.13 15.52 -7.97
C ALA A 278 -1.13 14.77 -6.62
N ALA A 279 -0.03 14.11 -6.28
CA ALA A 279 0.14 13.44 -4.99
C ALA A 279 0.13 14.45 -3.82
N ALA A 280 0.79 15.59 -3.98
CA ALA A 280 0.82 16.66 -2.98
C ALA A 280 -0.56 17.30 -2.79
N GLU A 281 -1.33 17.52 -3.87
CA GLU A 281 -2.71 18.02 -3.78
C GLU A 281 -3.62 17.01 -3.07
N ALA A 282 -3.51 15.72 -3.40
CA ALA A 282 -4.23 14.68 -2.68
C ALA A 282 -3.87 14.66 -1.20
N TRP A 283 -2.58 14.76 -0.87
CA TRP A 283 -2.08 14.84 0.50
C TRP A 283 -2.70 16.01 1.25
N ARG A 284 -2.65 17.23 0.68
CA ARG A 284 -3.21 18.44 1.26
C ARG A 284 -4.71 18.27 1.57
N GLN A 285 -5.50 17.77 0.61
CA GLN A 285 -6.91 17.54 0.80
C GLN A 285 -7.18 16.49 1.89
N THR A 286 -6.46 15.38 1.84
CA THR A 286 -6.66 14.27 2.79
C THR A 286 -6.26 14.69 4.21
N GLN A 287 -5.18 15.48 4.39
CA GLN A 287 -4.82 16.00 5.71
C GLN A 287 -5.92 16.91 6.28
N ALA A 288 -6.55 17.74 5.44
CA ALA A 288 -7.63 18.63 5.87
C ALA A 288 -8.89 17.88 6.32
N THR A 289 -9.15 16.68 5.78
CA THR A 289 -10.38 15.91 6.04
C THR A 289 -10.14 14.65 6.88
N ARG A 290 -8.90 14.34 7.25
CA ARG A 290 -8.50 13.05 7.83
C ARG A 290 -9.31 12.65 9.06
N VAL A 291 -9.59 13.58 9.97
CA VAL A 291 -10.31 13.28 11.21
C VAL A 291 -11.76 12.87 10.91
N ASP A 292 -12.44 13.62 10.05
CA ASP A 292 -13.82 13.33 9.66
C ASP A 292 -13.92 12.03 8.84
N GLU A 293 -12.97 11.82 7.93
CA GLU A 293 -12.87 10.57 7.16
C GLU A 293 -12.60 9.35 8.04
N ALA A 294 -11.76 9.50 9.06
CA ALA A 294 -11.49 8.42 10.00
C ALA A 294 -12.74 8.08 10.81
N ALA A 295 -13.45 9.09 11.33
CA ALA A 295 -14.68 8.90 12.09
C ALA A 295 -15.79 8.25 11.24
N ARG A 296 -15.99 8.74 10.00
CA ARG A 296 -16.94 8.18 9.03
C ARG A 296 -16.59 6.71 8.70
N SER A 297 -15.33 6.47 8.36
CA SER A 297 -14.87 5.12 8.02
C SER A 297 -15.03 4.14 9.19
N ALA A 298 -14.70 4.58 10.41
CA ALA A 298 -14.87 3.76 11.62
C ALA A 298 -16.33 3.38 11.87
N ALA A 299 -17.28 4.32 11.67
CA ALA A 299 -18.70 4.06 11.79
C ALA A 299 -19.19 3.04 10.76
N ILE A 300 -18.78 3.18 9.49
CA ILE A 300 -19.13 2.25 8.40
C ILE A 300 -18.53 0.85 8.68
N ILE A 301 -17.24 0.77 9.02
CA ILE A 301 -16.59 -0.50 9.33
C ILE A 301 -17.20 -1.16 10.58
N GLY A 302 -17.63 -0.37 11.57
CA GLY A 302 -18.33 -0.89 12.74
C GLY A 302 -19.63 -1.61 12.36
N ARG A 303 -20.44 -1.04 11.46
CA ARG A 303 -21.67 -1.68 10.94
C ARG A 303 -21.35 -2.94 10.15
N LEU A 304 -20.34 -2.88 9.27
CA LEU A 304 -19.89 -4.04 8.49
C LEU A 304 -19.39 -5.17 9.39
N ARG A 305 -18.57 -4.87 10.40
CA ARG A 305 -18.09 -5.89 11.35
C ARG A 305 -19.23 -6.57 12.09
N ALA A 306 -20.21 -5.80 12.56
CA ALA A 306 -21.39 -6.35 13.24
C ALA A 306 -22.19 -7.27 12.32
N ALA A 307 -22.51 -6.83 11.10
CA ALA A 307 -23.25 -7.62 10.13
C ALA A 307 -22.51 -8.89 9.69
N VAL A 308 -21.19 -8.80 9.52
CA VAL A 308 -20.35 -9.96 9.17
C VAL A 308 -20.29 -10.95 10.34
N ALA A 309 -20.19 -10.48 11.58
CA ALA A 309 -20.11 -11.34 12.76
C ALA A 309 -21.38 -12.18 12.99
N ASP A 310 -22.52 -11.76 12.43
CA ASP A 310 -23.79 -12.51 12.48
C ASP A 310 -23.86 -13.66 11.44
N LEU A 311 -22.89 -13.75 10.51
CA LEU A 311 -22.84 -14.84 9.54
C LEU A 311 -22.37 -16.14 10.22
N PRO A 312 -22.91 -17.31 9.83
CA PRO A 312 -22.43 -18.60 10.34
C PRO A 312 -20.99 -18.87 9.86
N ASP A 313 -20.20 -19.48 10.74
CA ASP A 313 -18.84 -19.97 10.46
C ASP A 313 -17.90 -18.87 9.92
N VAL A 314 -18.00 -17.67 10.46
CA VAL A 314 -17.15 -16.53 10.13
C VAL A 314 -16.09 -16.30 11.19
N GLU A 315 -14.89 -15.92 10.76
CA GLU A 315 -13.83 -15.35 11.60
C GLU A 315 -13.56 -13.92 11.14
N VAL A 316 -13.90 -12.92 11.98
CA VAL A 316 -13.55 -11.52 11.74
C VAL A 316 -12.13 -11.29 12.21
N VAL A 317 -11.24 -10.91 11.29
CA VAL A 317 -9.80 -10.86 11.51
C VAL A 317 -9.33 -9.45 11.87
N GLY A 318 -8.18 -9.37 12.54
CA GLY A 318 -7.53 -8.13 12.97
C GLY A 318 -8.02 -7.63 14.33
N ASP A 319 -7.33 -6.63 14.86
CA ASP A 319 -7.61 -6.06 16.18
C ASP A 319 -8.98 -5.35 16.18
N PRO A 320 -9.83 -5.61 17.18
CA PRO A 320 -11.15 -4.96 17.24
C PRO A 320 -11.07 -3.45 17.50
N ASP A 321 -10.05 -2.98 18.20
CA ASP A 321 -9.94 -1.60 18.69
C ASP A 321 -8.74 -0.86 18.03
N GLU A 322 -7.53 -1.42 18.14
CA GLU A 322 -6.30 -0.80 17.64
C GLU A 322 -6.10 -1.13 16.16
N ARG A 323 -6.88 -0.49 15.30
CA ARG A 323 -6.90 -0.75 13.85
C ARG A 323 -7.10 0.50 13.01
N LEU A 324 -6.76 0.40 11.75
CA LEU A 324 -7.11 1.39 10.73
C LEU A 324 -8.65 1.50 10.61
N PRO A 325 -9.19 2.71 10.50
CA PRO A 325 -10.63 2.92 10.51
C PRO A 325 -11.35 2.42 9.24
N HIS A 326 -10.62 2.18 8.17
CA HIS A 326 -11.16 1.92 6.83
C HIS A 326 -10.93 0.50 6.32
N VAL A 327 -10.39 -0.42 7.14
CA VAL A 327 -10.05 -1.80 6.75
C VAL A 327 -10.87 -2.79 7.56
N LEU A 328 -11.40 -3.80 6.88
CA LEU A 328 -12.03 -4.98 7.47
C LEU A 328 -11.64 -6.20 6.67
N THR A 329 -11.17 -7.24 7.35
CA THR A 329 -10.99 -8.58 6.76
C THR A 329 -11.77 -9.61 7.59
N PHE A 330 -12.36 -10.55 6.89
CA PHE A 330 -13.03 -11.70 7.48
C PHE A 330 -12.84 -12.94 6.61
N SER A 331 -12.89 -14.11 7.21
CA SER A 331 -12.77 -15.39 6.56
C SER A 331 -13.99 -16.26 6.88
N LEU A 332 -14.43 -17.06 5.93
CA LEU A 332 -15.60 -17.92 6.04
C LEU A 332 -15.19 -19.38 5.83
N LEU A 333 -15.60 -20.26 6.73
CA LEU A 333 -15.47 -21.70 6.53
C LEU A 333 -16.39 -22.17 5.39
N TYR A 334 -15.94 -23.21 4.70
CA TYR A 334 -16.68 -23.82 3.59
C TYR A 334 -17.00 -22.85 2.45
N VAL A 335 -16.14 -21.85 2.25
CA VAL A 335 -16.23 -20.86 1.17
C VAL A 335 -14.87 -20.77 0.47
N ASP A 336 -14.88 -20.82 -0.85
CA ASP A 336 -13.74 -20.45 -1.65
C ASP A 336 -13.70 -18.92 -1.82
N GLY A 337 -12.57 -18.29 -1.44
CA GLY A 337 -12.44 -16.82 -1.44
C GLY A 337 -12.54 -16.21 -2.83
N GLU A 338 -11.99 -16.87 -3.86
CA GLU A 338 -12.06 -16.36 -5.24
C GLU A 338 -13.48 -16.48 -5.80
N ALA A 339 -14.16 -17.59 -5.49
CA ALA A 339 -15.56 -17.76 -5.86
C ALA A 339 -16.46 -16.71 -5.20
N LEU A 340 -16.21 -16.37 -3.91
CA LEU A 340 -16.97 -15.33 -3.23
C LEU A 340 -16.69 -13.93 -3.79
N VAL A 341 -15.43 -13.57 -4.06
CA VAL A 341 -15.09 -12.31 -4.71
C VAL A 341 -15.73 -12.20 -6.08
N THR A 342 -15.73 -13.29 -6.87
CA THR A 342 -16.38 -13.36 -8.19
C THR A 342 -17.90 -13.20 -8.08
N GLU A 343 -18.55 -13.85 -7.11
CA GLU A 343 -20.00 -13.73 -6.91
C GLU A 343 -20.37 -12.31 -6.45
N LEU A 344 -19.57 -11.68 -5.55
CA LEU A 344 -19.77 -10.30 -5.14
C LEU A 344 -19.56 -9.33 -6.30
N ASP A 345 -18.55 -9.57 -7.15
CA ASP A 345 -18.33 -8.78 -8.37
C ASP A 345 -19.55 -8.84 -9.34
N ARG A 346 -20.11 -10.04 -9.54
CA ARG A 346 -21.34 -10.24 -10.32
C ARG A 346 -22.53 -9.46 -9.77
N ARG A 347 -22.60 -9.28 -8.43
CA ARG A 347 -23.62 -8.46 -7.74
C ARG A 347 -23.29 -6.95 -7.74
N GLY A 348 -22.16 -6.55 -8.33
CA GLY A 348 -21.75 -5.17 -8.45
C GLY A 348 -20.89 -4.64 -7.31
N PHE A 349 -20.28 -5.52 -6.47
CA PHE A 349 -19.39 -5.13 -5.39
C PHE A 349 -17.94 -5.49 -5.71
N ALA A 350 -17.07 -4.50 -5.79
CA ALA A 350 -15.63 -4.68 -5.94
C ALA A 350 -14.97 -4.76 -4.56
N VAL A 351 -14.60 -5.97 -4.15
CA VAL A 351 -13.90 -6.28 -2.89
C VAL A 351 -12.54 -6.90 -3.18
N GLY A 352 -11.61 -6.80 -2.23
CA GLY A 352 -10.33 -7.51 -2.29
C GLY A 352 -10.38 -8.88 -1.62
N SER A 353 -9.34 -9.69 -1.84
CA SER A 353 -9.03 -10.85 -1.01
C SER A 353 -7.58 -10.78 -0.55
N GLY A 354 -7.23 -11.45 0.55
CA GLY A 354 -5.85 -11.51 1.05
C GLY A 354 -4.89 -12.24 0.10
N SER A 355 -5.41 -13.19 -0.69
CA SER A 355 -4.66 -13.93 -1.73
C SER A 355 -4.41 -13.11 -3.01
N ALA A 356 -5.14 -12.01 -3.24
CA ALA A 356 -5.05 -11.22 -4.47
C ALA A 356 -3.70 -10.49 -4.68
N CYS A 357 -2.86 -10.35 -3.65
CA CYS A 357 -1.50 -9.83 -3.82
C CYS A 357 -0.55 -10.82 -4.51
N THR A 358 -0.98 -12.06 -4.71
CA THR A 358 -0.22 -13.15 -5.37
C THR A 358 -1.06 -13.80 -6.47
N SER A 359 -1.57 -12.98 -7.41
CA SER A 359 -2.38 -13.44 -8.55
C SER A 359 -1.70 -14.49 -9.47
N SER A 360 -0.51 -14.96 -9.12
CA SER A 360 0.24 -16.00 -9.84
C SER A 360 0.51 -17.27 -9.03
N THR A 361 0.19 -17.31 -7.72
CA THR A 361 0.41 -18.48 -6.88
C THR A 361 -0.82 -18.74 -6.02
N LEU A 362 -1.27 -20.01 -5.99
CA LEU A 362 -2.34 -20.52 -5.13
C LEU A 362 -1.95 -20.53 -3.63
N GLU A 363 -1.03 -19.65 -3.21
CA GLU A 363 -0.55 -19.61 -1.84
C GLU A 363 -1.47 -18.75 -0.97
N PRO A 364 -1.81 -19.23 0.23
CA PRO A 364 -2.59 -18.46 1.20
C PRO A 364 -1.85 -17.16 1.59
N SER A 365 -2.61 -16.17 2.11
CA SER A 365 -2.03 -14.97 2.68
C SER A 365 -1.01 -15.31 3.77
N HIS A 366 0.23 -14.83 3.61
CA HIS A 366 1.28 -15.00 4.62
C HIS A 366 0.92 -14.27 5.93
N VAL A 367 0.14 -13.19 5.87
CA VAL A 367 -0.33 -12.43 7.03
C VAL A 367 -1.28 -13.31 7.85
N LEU A 368 -2.32 -13.84 7.23
CA LEU A 368 -3.30 -14.70 7.92
C LEU A 368 -2.64 -15.97 8.44
N ALA A 369 -1.71 -16.55 7.69
CA ALA A 369 -0.92 -17.71 8.13
C ALA A 369 -0.05 -17.39 9.36
N ALA A 370 0.63 -16.24 9.37
CA ALA A 370 1.44 -15.80 10.50
C ALA A 370 0.61 -15.53 11.77
N MET A 371 -0.64 -15.08 11.61
CA MET A 371 -1.59 -14.87 12.69
C MET A 371 -2.21 -16.17 13.23
N GLY A 372 -2.10 -17.29 12.50
CA GLY A 372 -2.73 -18.55 12.86
C GLY A 372 -4.27 -18.50 12.81
N VAL A 373 -4.83 -17.73 11.88
CA VAL A 373 -6.26 -17.59 11.62
C VAL A 373 -6.66 -18.27 10.30
N LEU A 374 -7.94 -18.31 9.97
CA LEU A 374 -8.41 -18.92 8.72
C LEU A 374 -7.79 -18.20 7.50
N THR A 375 -7.14 -18.96 6.64
CA THR A 375 -6.44 -18.45 5.44
C THR A 375 -7.28 -18.60 4.16
N HIS A 376 -8.40 -19.33 4.22
CA HIS A 376 -9.29 -19.56 3.09
C HIS A 376 -10.62 -18.80 3.28
N GLY A 377 -11.35 -18.59 2.19
CA GLY A 377 -12.64 -17.90 2.25
C GLY A 377 -12.55 -16.44 2.70
N ASN A 378 -11.39 -15.80 2.52
CA ASN A 378 -11.20 -14.45 3.02
C ASN A 378 -11.68 -13.39 2.03
N VAL A 379 -12.28 -12.34 2.59
CA VAL A 379 -12.65 -11.09 1.90
C VAL A 379 -12.05 -9.92 2.67
N ARG A 380 -11.44 -9.01 1.93
CA ARG A 380 -10.95 -7.73 2.46
C ARG A 380 -11.78 -6.59 1.90
N ILE A 381 -12.27 -5.76 2.79
CA ILE A 381 -12.94 -4.48 2.49
C ILE A 381 -12.01 -3.36 2.86
N THR A 382 -11.78 -2.43 1.92
CA THR A 382 -11.02 -1.20 2.16
C THR A 382 -11.86 -0.02 1.66
N LEU A 383 -12.30 0.85 2.56
CA LEU A 383 -13.20 1.93 2.20
C LEU A 383 -12.48 3.06 1.45
N PRO A 384 -13.01 3.53 0.32
CA PRO A 384 -12.52 4.72 -0.36
C PRO A 384 -12.82 6.00 0.44
N LEU A 385 -12.09 7.07 0.11
CA LEU A 385 -12.37 8.41 0.64
C LEU A 385 -13.75 8.90 0.18
N ASN A 386 -14.42 9.71 1.00
CA ASN A 386 -15.76 10.25 0.72
C ASN A 386 -15.84 10.99 -0.63
N ALA A 387 -14.79 11.74 -0.96
CA ALA A 387 -14.75 12.46 -2.24
C ALA A 387 -14.67 11.54 -3.47
N ILE A 388 -14.30 10.26 -3.30
CA ILE A 388 -14.28 9.24 -4.35
C ILE A 388 -15.63 8.50 -4.39
N ALA A 389 -16.21 8.20 -3.23
CA ALA A 389 -17.46 7.43 -3.11
C ALA A 389 -18.43 8.12 -2.13
N PRO A 390 -19.11 9.18 -2.56
CA PRO A 390 -20.02 9.95 -1.68
C PRO A 390 -21.28 9.17 -1.28
N THR A 391 -21.67 8.15 -2.04
CA THR A 391 -22.86 7.30 -1.76
C THR A 391 -22.54 6.07 -0.90
N LEU A 392 -21.30 5.93 -0.44
CA LEU A 392 -20.77 4.71 0.19
C LEU A 392 -21.62 4.19 1.36
N GLU A 393 -22.25 5.05 2.14
CA GLU A 393 -23.08 4.61 3.27
C GLU A 393 -24.30 3.80 2.83
N ALA A 394 -25.03 4.29 1.81
CA ALA A 394 -26.16 3.56 1.21
C ALA A 394 -25.68 2.29 0.47
N ASP A 395 -24.52 2.36 -0.16
CA ASP A 395 -23.92 1.24 -0.86
C ASP A 395 -23.51 0.12 0.09
N VAL A 396 -23.04 0.46 1.28
CA VAL A 396 -22.70 -0.51 2.33
C VAL A 396 -23.96 -1.18 2.87
N ASP A 397 -25.08 -0.47 3.03
CA ASP A 397 -26.34 -1.09 3.44
C ASP A 397 -26.81 -2.14 2.41
N ARG A 398 -26.65 -1.85 1.13
CA ARG A 398 -26.91 -2.82 0.06
C ARG A 398 -25.97 -4.03 0.14
N PHE A 399 -24.68 -3.79 0.37
CA PHE A 399 -23.69 -4.87 0.55
C PHE A 399 -24.05 -5.77 1.72
N ILE A 400 -24.39 -5.20 2.87
CA ILE A 400 -24.80 -5.95 4.08
C ILE A 400 -26.03 -6.83 3.79
N ALA A 401 -27.01 -6.29 3.06
CA ALA A 401 -28.22 -7.02 2.73
C ALA A 401 -27.97 -8.19 1.75
N GLU A 402 -27.05 -8.06 0.82
CA GLU A 402 -26.77 -9.07 -0.22
C GLU A 402 -25.69 -10.09 0.18
N LEU A 403 -24.86 -9.79 1.19
CA LEU A 403 -23.73 -10.64 1.58
C LEU A 403 -24.16 -12.07 2.02
N PRO A 404 -25.21 -12.27 2.84
CA PRO A 404 -25.65 -13.61 3.22
C PRO A 404 -26.03 -14.48 2.02
N ASP A 405 -26.74 -13.92 1.04
CA ASP A 405 -27.16 -14.62 -0.17
C ASP A 405 -25.97 -14.96 -1.08
N ALA A 406 -24.96 -14.10 -1.14
CA ALA A 406 -23.72 -14.36 -1.87
C ALA A 406 -22.95 -15.53 -1.24
N VAL A 407 -22.83 -15.54 0.09
CA VAL A 407 -22.18 -16.63 0.84
C VAL A 407 -22.92 -17.94 0.65
N ALA A 408 -24.26 -17.95 0.78
CA ALA A 408 -25.10 -19.14 0.56
C ALA A 408 -24.95 -19.69 -0.86
N ALA A 409 -24.92 -18.82 -1.87
CA ALA A 409 -24.73 -19.22 -3.26
C ALA A 409 -23.39 -19.94 -3.49
N VAL A 410 -22.30 -19.45 -2.90
CA VAL A 410 -20.99 -20.10 -3.02
C VAL A 410 -20.92 -21.40 -2.25
N ARG A 411 -21.48 -21.47 -1.02
CA ARG A 411 -21.58 -22.74 -0.26
C ARG A 411 -22.37 -23.82 -1.01
N ALA A 412 -23.46 -23.44 -1.66
CA ALA A 412 -24.26 -24.37 -2.47
C ALA A 412 -23.46 -24.94 -3.65
N GLN A 413 -22.60 -24.16 -4.29
CA GLN A 413 -21.71 -24.65 -5.37
C GLN A 413 -20.70 -25.69 -4.88
N LEU A 414 -20.29 -25.63 -3.61
CA LEU A 414 -19.36 -26.56 -2.99
C LEU A 414 -20.08 -27.76 -2.33
N GLY A 415 -21.41 -27.84 -2.42
CA GLY A 415 -22.21 -28.89 -1.80
C GLY A 415 -22.33 -28.76 -0.27
N ALA A 416 -22.08 -27.58 0.28
CA ALA A 416 -22.12 -27.26 1.71
C ALA A 416 -23.37 -26.44 2.10
N SER A 417 -24.49 -26.65 1.42
CA SER A 417 -25.73 -25.87 1.61
C SER A 417 -26.45 -26.13 2.93
N ASP A 418 -26.11 -27.22 3.60
CA ASP A 418 -26.80 -27.67 4.84
C ASP A 418 -25.95 -27.52 6.11
N LEU A 419 -24.84 -26.76 6.01
CA LEU A 419 -23.92 -26.45 7.11
C LEU A 419 -24.13 -25.03 7.65
#